data_8535e7c341fba247eea7b89c5b1d67e3
#
_entry.id   8535e7c341fba247eea7b89c5b1d67e3
#
_cell.length_a   1.000
_cell.length_b   1.000
_cell.length_c   1.000
_cell.angle_alpha   90.00
_cell.angle_beta   90.00
_cell.angle_gamma   90.00
#
_symmetry.space_group_name_H-M   'P 1'
#
loop_
_entity.id
_entity.type
_entity.pdbx_description
1 polymer ?
#
loop_
_entity_poly.entity_id
_entity_poly.type
_entity_poly.pdbx_seq_one_letter_code
_entity_poly.pdbx_strand_id
1 'polypeptide(L)'
;MAVDTIKADKAIEAFESDLKKSNNYDKVFEDYKSLMDLSVEISDIMNLNWAETEKLNYGMNTTSTRDELDKNYNECSEYKEKIDEQIKSILESKYADDFKKYWGDDKTEKVQNMSGIADMAAKEFNDRYYELLNKNADGKEFASLLKEVIAHNKNDEELDEETAERLQKIINYCNSISDYGYYVNKFNNYGAHLGLTEIKGENNIDNPIKKLAFVGEINEHLKKAYDYMVKNNLCFYDDNEKDVAGVTFRLIGSEDSEILAFGDNDVMRTLIHEFGHYQNFFGKEVDSEDYYFGTAHSSPIVEFDSQMFELIATDYYDEIYGDNAGAMKFDTLVSCFQIVTSATMAYFENSLYNDNVLKMSDEDLDKALTNQFGEEWYKTCQFCFTNPGTYLGYSLTMFNAIQVYDIFLKDKQSGIDKYFEACACEGDTYEEVTEKLGLVSAFDDNAAEYLKSITNDIFKTEYGIDYDTALDYFENGTYLGKVFPTEQKVSVNGGETQKLIAYNRGGFNYIKIRDLAKLLNGTSSQFDVEYDETVGKINIVTGKPYTANENDTDEIAEVKTAG
;
A
#
# COMPACT_ATOMS: atom_id res chain seq x y z
N MET A 1 8.48 -19.93 18.30
CA MET A 1 7.78 -21.12 18.86
C MET A 1 7.94 -22.28 17.90
N ALA A 2 7.94 -23.55 18.39
CA ALA A 2 8.08 -24.74 17.54
C ALA A 2 6.74 -25.51 17.49
N VAL A 3 6.50 -26.20 16.37
CA VAL A 3 5.33 -27.08 16.22
C VAL A 3 5.42 -28.29 17.16
N ASP A 4 4.28 -28.70 17.72
CA ASP A 4 4.20 -30.00 18.44
C ASP A 4 4.12 -31.14 17.42
N THR A 5 5.30 -31.60 16.97
CA THR A 5 5.43 -32.65 15.95
C THR A 5 4.77 -33.96 16.38
N ILE A 6 4.73 -34.27 17.69
CA ILE A 6 4.08 -35.48 18.21
C ILE A 6 2.56 -35.39 18.06
N LYS A 7 1.98 -34.21 18.33
CA LYS A 7 0.55 -33.95 18.13
C LYS A 7 0.20 -34.05 16.67
N ALA A 8 1.03 -33.41 15.80
CA ALA A 8 0.81 -33.37 14.36
C ALA A 8 0.89 -34.79 13.74
N ASP A 9 1.93 -35.57 14.02
CA ASP A 9 2.08 -36.94 13.52
C ASP A 9 0.90 -37.83 13.94
N LYS A 10 0.44 -37.72 15.19
CA LYS A 10 -0.72 -38.49 15.67
C LYS A 10 -2.02 -38.13 14.95
N ALA A 11 -2.25 -36.85 14.68
CA ALA A 11 -3.45 -36.40 13.97
C ALA A 11 -3.45 -36.91 12.53
N ILE A 12 -2.31 -36.79 11.84
CA ILE A 12 -2.12 -37.31 10.48
C ILE A 12 -2.33 -38.82 10.42
N GLU A 13 -1.67 -39.60 11.32
CA GLU A 13 -1.79 -41.05 11.37
C GLU A 13 -3.23 -41.51 11.68
N ALA A 14 -3.94 -40.80 12.55
CA ALA A 14 -5.34 -41.08 12.89
C ALA A 14 -6.24 -40.93 11.67
N PHE A 15 -6.16 -39.78 11.01
CA PHE A 15 -6.93 -39.50 9.81
C PHE A 15 -6.64 -40.49 8.69
N GLU A 16 -5.36 -40.75 8.35
CA GLU A 16 -4.98 -41.74 7.34
C GLU A 16 -5.51 -43.17 7.66
N SER A 17 -5.43 -43.56 8.93
CA SER A 17 -5.92 -44.87 9.36
C SER A 17 -7.43 -44.98 9.19
N ASP A 18 -8.17 -43.94 9.59
CA ASP A 18 -9.63 -43.96 9.56
C ASP A 18 -10.16 -43.73 8.14
N LEU A 19 -9.50 -42.92 7.32
CA LEU A 19 -9.81 -42.79 5.91
C LEU A 19 -9.75 -44.13 5.18
N LYS A 20 -8.76 -44.95 5.49
CA LYS A 20 -8.55 -46.27 4.86
C LYS A 20 -9.44 -47.37 5.45
N LYS A 21 -9.62 -47.41 6.78
CA LYS A 21 -10.17 -48.57 7.51
C LYS A 21 -11.57 -48.35 8.08
N SER A 22 -11.94 -47.12 8.40
CA SER A 22 -13.25 -46.83 8.98
C SER A 22 -14.38 -47.02 7.96
N ASN A 23 -15.53 -47.50 8.44
CA ASN A 23 -16.79 -47.46 7.70
C ASN A 23 -17.77 -46.42 8.28
N ASN A 24 -17.28 -45.55 9.14
CA ASN A 24 -18.03 -44.48 9.77
C ASN A 24 -17.50 -43.13 9.25
N TYR A 25 -18.30 -42.46 8.42
CA TYR A 25 -17.96 -41.15 7.85
C TYR A 25 -17.79 -40.10 8.96
N ASP A 26 -18.69 -40.07 9.96
CA ASP A 26 -18.66 -39.06 11.00
C ASP A 26 -17.30 -39.06 11.73
N LYS A 27 -16.70 -40.24 11.96
CA LYS A 27 -15.39 -40.32 12.58
C LYS A 27 -14.26 -39.76 11.68
N VAL A 28 -14.28 -40.13 10.40
CA VAL A 28 -13.31 -39.60 9.44
C VAL A 28 -13.44 -38.07 9.32
N PHE A 29 -14.65 -37.58 9.45
CA PHE A 29 -14.94 -36.15 9.38
C PHE A 29 -14.46 -35.38 10.64
N GLU A 30 -14.58 -36.00 11.84
CA GLU A 30 -14.00 -35.45 13.06
C GLU A 30 -12.47 -35.36 12.98
N ASP A 31 -11.80 -36.44 12.47
CA ASP A 31 -10.35 -36.41 12.24
C ASP A 31 -9.95 -35.37 11.19
N TYR A 32 -10.75 -35.20 10.14
CA TYR A 32 -10.56 -34.16 9.10
C TYR A 32 -10.60 -32.76 9.71
N LYS A 33 -11.62 -32.45 10.54
CA LYS A 33 -11.70 -31.17 11.25
C LYS A 33 -10.51 -30.95 12.18
N SER A 34 -10.08 -31.98 12.85
CA SER A 34 -8.89 -31.90 13.72
C SER A 34 -7.60 -31.58 12.96
N LEU A 35 -7.48 -32.01 11.68
CA LEU A 35 -6.37 -31.60 10.83
C LEU A 35 -6.46 -30.13 10.42
N MET A 36 -7.68 -29.64 10.14
CA MET A 36 -7.91 -28.23 9.83
C MET A 36 -7.56 -27.33 11.03
N ASP A 37 -8.03 -27.70 12.24
CA ASP A 37 -7.69 -26.98 13.47
C ASP A 37 -6.18 -26.94 13.72
N LEU A 38 -5.50 -28.07 13.49
CA LEU A 38 -4.05 -28.15 13.63
C LEU A 38 -3.31 -27.28 12.61
N SER A 39 -3.83 -27.18 11.39
CA SER A 39 -3.24 -26.32 10.38
C SER A 39 -3.35 -24.84 10.76
N VAL A 40 -4.47 -24.41 11.35
CA VAL A 40 -4.63 -23.06 11.91
C VAL A 40 -3.58 -22.81 12.99
N GLU A 41 -3.44 -23.74 13.97
CA GLU A 41 -2.44 -23.64 15.04
C GLU A 41 -1.01 -23.50 14.48
N ILE A 42 -0.68 -24.28 13.46
CA ILE A 42 0.64 -24.21 12.81
C ILE A 42 0.83 -22.87 12.08
N SER A 43 -0.20 -22.35 11.41
CA SER A 43 -0.15 -21.05 10.75
C SER A 43 0.10 -19.92 11.75
N ASP A 44 -0.54 -19.96 12.91
CA ASP A 44 -0.29 -18.99 13.98
C ASP A 44 1.16 -19.05 14.49
N ILE A 45 1.71 -20.27 14.67
CA ILE A 45 3.12 -20.45 15.03
C ILE A 45 4.05 -19.88 13.96
N MET A 46 3.73 -20.06 12.67
CA MET A 46 4.50 -19.48 11.56
C MET A 46 4.47 -17.95 11.61
N ASN A 47 3.31 -17.35 11.81
CA ASN A 47 3.15 -15.90 11.90
C ASN A 47 3.92 -15.32 13.08
N LEU A 48 3.90 -15.97 14.24
CA LEU A 48 4.70 -15.58 15.41
C LEU A 48 6.22 -15.70 15.17
N ASN A 49 6.67 -16.75 14.49
CA ASN A 49 8.08 -16.88 14.12
C ASN A 49 8.48 -15.80 13.11
N TRP A 50 7.58 -15.43 12.21
CA TRP A 50 7.81 -14.33 11.27
C TRP A 50 7.89 -12.97 12.01
N ALA A 51 6.96 -12.68 12.91
CA ALA A 51 7.01 -11.47 13.74
C ALA A 51 8.33 -11.35 14.53
N GLU A 52 8.79 -12.45 15.16
CA GLU A 52 10.08 -12.48 15.86
C GLU A 52 11.28 -12.30 14.89
N THR A 53 11.16 -12.80 13.66
CA THR A 53 12.18 -12.61 12.62
C THR A 53 12.25 -11.13 12.21
N GLU A 54 11.11 -10.47 12.03
CA GLU A 54 11.07 -9.05 11.71
C GLU A 54 11.63 -8.19 12.86
N LYS A 55 11.30 -8.52 14.11
CA LYS A 55 11.94 -7.86 15.27
C LYS A 55 13.47 -7.95 15.23
N LEU A 56 14.03 -9.12 14.87
CA LEU A 56 15.48 -9.27 14.67
C LEU A 56 16.01 -8.46 13.51
N ASN A 57 15.31 -8.44 12.36
CA ASN A 57 15.70 -7.70 11.18
C ASN A 57 15.87 -6.21 11.49
N TYR A 58 15.01 -5.68 12.34
CA TYR A 58 14.99 -4.27 12.71
C TYR A 58 15.72 -3.93 14.01
N GLY A 59 16.45 -4.92 14.58
CA GLY A 59 17.27 -4.70 15.77
C GLY A 59 16.51 -4.56 17.08
N MET A 60 15.25 -4.99 17.10
CA MET A 60 14.42 -5.07 18.31
C MET A 60 14.84 -6.26 19.19
N ASN A 61 14.51 -6.20 20.47
CA ASN A 61 14.79 -7.30 21.39
C ASN A 61 13.87 -8.48 21.12
N THR A 62 14.45 -9.63 20.92
CA THR A 62 13.77 -10.93 20.84
C THR A 62 14.46 -11.95 21.71
N THR A 63 13.74 -13.00 22.10
CA THR A 63 14.28 -14.10 22.89
C THR A 63 14.86 -15.23 22.04
N SER A 64 14.59 -15.23 20.74
CA SER A 64 14.99 -16.27 19.79
C SER A 64 16.15 -15.83 18.90
N THR A 65 16.96 -16.79 18.48
CA THR A 65 17.99 -16.57 17.47
C THR A 65 17.42 -16.77 16.05
N ARG A 66 18.04 -16.18 15.04
CA ARG A 66 17.62 -16.39 13.65
C ARG A 66 17.59 -17.86 13.26
N ASP A 67 18.65 -18.60 13.56
CA ASP A 67 18.72 -20.03 13.25
C ASP A 67 17.58 -20.85 13.89
N GLU A 68 17.15 -20.47 15.10
CA GLU A 68 16.00 -21.11 15.75
C GLU A 68 14.68 -20.74 15.08
N LEU A 69 14.49 -19.49 14.69
CA LEU A 69 13.29 -19.03 14.00
C LEU A 69 13.16 -19.65 12.61
N ASP A 70 14.23 -19.65 11.83
CA ASP A 70 14.26 -20.27 10.51
C ASP A 70 13.99 -21.77 10.59
N LYS A 71 14.60 -22.46 11.57
CA LYS A 71 14.33 -23.88 11.81
C LYS A 71 12.86 -24.12 12.15
N ASN A 72 12.30 -23.34 13.07
CA ASN A 72 10.92 -23.50 13.50
C ASN A 72 9.95 -23.22 12.35
N TYR A 73 10.21 -22.17 11.59
CA TYR A 73 9.39 -21.82 10.43
C TYR A 73 9.37 -22.94 9.38
N ASN A 74 10.55 -23.47 9.04
CA ASN A 74 10.68 -24.56 8.07
C ASN A 74 9.97 -25.84 8.56
N GLU A 75 10.09 -26.19 9.86
CA GLU A 75 9.41 -27.33 10.45
C GLU A 75 7.88 -27.15 10.41
N CYS A 76 7.37 -25.96 10.70
CA CYS A 76 5.94 -25.64 10.57
C CYS A 76 5.48 -25.78 9.11
N SER A 77 6.25 -25.25 8.15
CA SER A 77 5.93 -25.33 6.72
C SER A 77 5.84 -26.79 6.25
N GLU A 78 6.79 -27.64 6.64
CA GLU A 78 6.76 -29.08 6.33
C GLU A 78 5.50 -29.78 6.86
N TYR A 79 5.09 -29.45 8.08
CA TYR A 79 3.89 -30.06 8.67
C TYR A 79 2.61 -29.52 8.05
N LYS A 80 2.57 -28.23 7.71
CA LYS A 80 1.43 -27.65 6.98
C LYS A 80 1.23 -28.33 5.64
N GLU A 81 2.30 -28.53 4.86
CA GLU A 81 2.25 -29.24 3.58
C GLU A 81 1.72 -30.67 3.75
N LYS A 82 2.22 -31.43 4.75
CA LYS A 82 1.73 -32.78 5.05
C LYS A 82 0.23 -32.80 5.38
N ILE A 83 -0.22 -31.82 6.17
CA ILE A 83 -1.64 -31.71 6.55
C ILE A 83 -2.50 -31.39 5.33
N ASP A 84 -2.08 -30.43 4.49
CA ASP A 84 -2.80 -30.04 3.27
C ASP A 84 -2.92 -31.21 2.28
N GLU A 85 -1.86 -32.03 2.14
CA GLU A 85 -1.92 -33.28 1.38
C GLU A 85 -2.96 -34.26 1.94
N GLN A 86 -3.02 -34.41 3.26
CA GLN A 86 -4.01 -35.28 3.88
C GLN A 86 -5.44 -34.73 3.72
N ILE A 87 -5.65 -33.46 3.91
CA ILE A 87 -6.93 -32.79 3.69
C ILE A 87 -7.41 -33.04 2.25
N LYS A 88 -6.53 -32.92 1.28
CA LYS A 88 -6.81 -33.17 -0.14
C LYS A 88 -7.13 -34.63 -0.41
N SER A 89 -6.53 -35.58 0.30
CA SER A 89 -6.68 -37.01 0.09
C SER A 89 -8.12 -37.53 0.31
N ILE A 90 -8.98 -36.79 1.01
CA ILE A 90 -10.39 -37.15 1.18
C ILE A 90 -11.13 -37.22 -0.16
N LEU A 91 -10.75 -36.35 -1.13
CA LEU A 91 -11.36 -36.31 -2.47
C LEU A 91 -10.99 -37.53 -3.33
N GLU A 92 -9.90 -38.22 -2.99
CA GLU A 92 -9.48 -39.46 -3.65
C GLU A 92 -9.99 -40.72 -2.94
N SER A 93 -10.69 -40.54 -1.82
CA SER A 93 -11.17 -41.60 -0.97
C SER A 93 -12.57 -42.08 -1.31
N LYS A 94 -13.01 -43.17 -0.68
CA LYS A 94 -14.41 -43.63 -0.76
C LYS A 94 -15.43 -42.66 -0.15
N TYR A 95 -14.99 -41.60 0.50
CA TYR A 95 -15.81 -40.57 1.12
C TYR A 95 -15.92 -39.27 0.31
N ALA A 96 -15.40 -39.23 -0.90
CA ALA A 96 -15.47 -38.04 -1.76
C ALA A 96 -16.90 -37.53 -2.00
N ASP A 97 -17.85 -38.47 -2.24
CA ASP A 97 -19.26 -38.13 -2.43
C ASP A 97 -19.92 -37.62 -1.15
N ASP A 98 -19.57 -38.18 0.02
CA ASP A 98 -20.08 -37.73 1.32
C ASP A 98 -19.52 -36.35 1.65
N PHE A 99 -18.25 -36.11 1.36
CA PHE A 99 -17.59 -34.80 1.50
C PHE A 99 -18.29 -33.73 0.65
N LYS A 100 -18.46 -34.00 -0.64
CA LYS A 100 -19.14 -33.10 -1.58
C LYS A 100 -20.58 -32.81 -1.16
N LYS A 101 -21.28 -33.80 -0.65
CA LYS A 101 -22.66 -33.64 -0.14
C LYS A 101 -22.73 -32.74 1.09
N TYR A 102 -21.72 -32.77 1.95
CA TYR A 102 -21.66 -31.95 3.18
C TYR A 102 -21.23 -30.51 2.89
N TRP A 103 -20.16 -30.34 2.08
CA TRP A 103 -19.51 -29.05 1.87
C TRP A 103 -19.98 -28.29 0.63
N GLY A 104 -20.62 -28.99 -0.32
CA GLY A 104 -21.03 -28.44 -1.62
C GLY A 104 -19.93 -28.45 -2.67
N ASP A 105 -20.28 -28.03 -3.88
CA ASP A 105 -19.38 -28.03 -5.03
C ASP A 105 -18.26 -27.01 -4.86
N ASP A 106 -18.57 -25.78 -4.41
CA ASP A 106 -17.62 -24.67 -4.28
C ASP A 106 -16.48 -24.99 -3.31
N LYS A 107 -16.81 -25.48 -2.09
CA LYS A 107 -15.79 -25.87 -1.11
C LYS A 107 -15.00 -27.09 -1.56
N THR A 108 -15.63 -28.03 -2.26
CA THR A 108 -14.96 -29.18 -2.85
C THR A 108 -13.94 -28.75 -3.92
N GLU A 109 -14.29 -27.81 -4.77
CA GLU A 109 -13.40 -27.24 -5.76
C GLU A 109 -12.23 -26.50 -5.13
N LYS A 110 -12.47 -25.71 -4.07
CA LYS A 110 -11.40 -25.07 -3.30
C LYS A 110 -10.39 -26.07 -2.75
N VAL A 111 -10.85 -27.16 -2.10
CA VAL A 111 -9.95 -28.21 -1.62
C VAL A 111 -9.20 -28.91 -2.77
N GLN A 112 -9.87 -29.12 -3.90
CA GLN A 112 -9.24 -29.74 -5.09
C GLN A 112 -8.11 -28.85 -5.64
N ASN A 113 -8.34 -27.54 -5.64
CA ASN A 113 -7.42 -26.53 -6.17
C ASN A 113 -6.44 -25.99 -5.12
N MET A 114 -6.56 -26.43 -3.86
CA MET A 114 -5.56 -26.12 -2.83
C MET A 114 -4.18 -26.52 -3.33
N SER A 115 -3.34 -25.54 -3.58
CA SER A 115 -1.92 -25.76 -3.80
C SER A 115 -1.20 -25.30 -2.55
N GLY A 116 -0.70 -26.23 -1.74
CA GLY A 116 0.21 -25.92 -0.64
C GLY A 116 1.51 -25.24 -1.08
N ILE A 117 1.66 -25.05 -2.37
CA ILE A 117 2.84 -24.51 -3.06
C ILE A 117 2.66 -23.05 -3.46
N ALA A 118 1.42 -22.52 -3.60
CA ALA A 118 1.23 -21.12 -4.04
C ALA A 118 1.85 -20.13 -3.05
N ASP A 119 1.70 -20.37 -1.76
CA ASP A 119 2.32 -19.55 -0.72
C ASP A 119 3.84 -19.69 -0.67
N MET A 120 4.40 -20.84 -1.06
CA MET A 120 5.86 -21.07 -1.05
C MET A 120 6.57 -20.24 -2.13
N ALA A 121 6.00 -20.13 -3.32
CA ALA A 121 6.60 -19.32 -4.39
C ALA A 121 6.54 -17.83 -4.05
N ALA A 122 5.41 -17.35 -3.53
CA ALA A 122 5.27 -15.96 -3.08
C ALA A 122 6.26 -15.65 -1.96
N LYS A 123 6.41 -16.54 -0.97
CA LYS A 123 7.42 -16.41 0.09
C LYS A 123 8.84 -16.41 -0.46
N GLU A 124 9.17 -17.32 -1.38
CA GLU A 124 10.49 -17.38 -1.98
C GLU A 124 10.83 -16.08 -2.72
N PHE A 125 9.90 -15.51 -3.48
CA PHE A 125 10.10 -14.22 -4.15
C PHE A 125 10.30 -13.08 -3.15
N ASN A 126 9.51 -13.06 -2.08
CA ASN A 126 9.63 -12.09 -1.00
C ASN A 126 11.00 -12.19 -0.32
N ASP A 127 11.44 -13.38 0.08
CA ASP A 127 12.73 -13.62 0.72
C ASP A 127 13.89 -13.18 -0.20
N ARG A 128 13.82 -13.52 -1.48
CA ARG A 128 14.83 -13.13 -2.48
C ARG A 128 14.85 -11.62 -2.73
N TYR A 129 13.70 -10.96 -2.72
CA TYR A 129 13.62 -9.51 -2.84
C TYR A 129 14.39 -8.82 -1.70
N TYR A 130 14.12 -9.21 -0.45
CA TYR A 130 14.82 -8.65 0.71
C TYR A 130 16.30 -9.08 0.77
N GLU A 131 16.66 -10.27 0.29
CA GLU A 131 18.05 -10.68 0.15
C GLU A 131 18.80 -9.75 -0.83
N LEU A 132 18.20 -9.39 -1.95
CA LEU A 132 18.76 -8.45 -2.91
C LEU A 132 18.90 -7.05 -2.31
N LEU A 133 17.91 -6.55 -1.57
CA LEU A 133 18.01 -5.27 -0.86
C LEU A 133 19.16 -5.27 0.14
N ASN A 134 19.28 -6.30 0.96
CA ASN A 134 20.32 -6.42 1.99
C ASN A 134 21.74 -6.51 1.39
N LYS A 135 21.87 -7.05 0.19
CA LYS A 135 23.14 -7.11 -0.56
C LYS A 135 23.49 -5.81 -1.27
N ASN A 136 22.57 -4.82 -1.31
CA ASN A 136 22.65 -3.66 -2.19
C ASN A 136 22.87 -4.10 -3.66
N ALA A 137 22.09 -5.08 -4.12
CA ALA A 137 22.14 -5.61 -5.47
C ALA A 137 21.84 -4.52 -6.50
N ASP A 138 22.33 -4.70 -7.73
CA ASP A 138 22.02 -3.76 -8.82
C ASP A 138 20.61 -3.99 -9.40
N GLY A 139 20.09 -3.01 -10.14
CA GLY A 139 18.76 -3.08 -10.72
C GLY A 139 18.55 -4.26 -11.67
N LYS A 140 19.60 -4.83 -12.26
CA LYS A 140 19.52 -6.01 -13.14
C LYS A 140 19.15 -7.28 -12.38
N GLU A 141 19.65 -7.45 -11.15
CA GLU A 141 19.30 -8.60 -10.33
C GLU A 141 17.82 -8.53 -9.93
N PHE A 142 17.32 -7.32 -9.61
CA PHE A 142 15.89 -7.09 -9.40
C PHE A 142 15.06 -7.30 -10.68
N ALA A 143 15.53 -6.86 -11.84
CA ALA A 143 14.84 -7.09 -13.11
C ALA A 143 14.76 -8.59 -13.44
N SER A 144 15.79 -9.38 -13.11
CA SER A 144 15.78 -10.84 -13.24
C SER A 144 14.72 -11.47 -12.34
N LEU A 145 14.68 -11.08 -11.05
CA LEU A 145 13.68 -11.57 -10.11
C LEU A 145 12.26 -11.18 -10.54
N LEU A 146 12.04 -9.93 -10.98
CA LEU A 146 10.74 -9.47 -11.46
C LEU A 146 10.22 -10.31 -12.64
N LYS A 147 11.09 -10.68 -13.58
CA LYS A 147 10.70 -11.56 -14.69
C LYS A 147 10.29 -12.95 -14.22
N GLU A 148 10.93 -13.49 -13.19
CA GLU A 148 10.53 -14.78 -12.60
C GLU A 148 9.14 -14.66 -11.95
N VAL A 149 8.87 -13.58 -11.21
CA VAL A 149 7.55 -13.31 -10.61
C VAL A 149 6.48 -13.17 -11.70
N ILE A 150 6.76 -12.39 -12.76
CA ILE A 150 5.85 -12.24 -13.90
C ILE A 150 5.57 -13.58 -14.58
N ALA A 151 6.61 -14.39 -14.82
CA ALA A 151 6.46 -15.70 -15.44
C ALA A 151 5.64 -16.67 -14.59
N HIS A 152 5.77 -16.58 -13.25
CA HIS A 152 5.00 -17.40 -12.32
C HIS A 152 3.53 -16.99 -12.26
N ASN A 153 3.25 -15.69 -12.19
CA ASN A 153 1.89 -15.16 -12.00
C ASN A 153 1.13 -14.95 -13.33
N LYS A 154 1.84 -15.05 -14.47
CA LYS A 154 1.20 -14.88 -15.77
C LYS A 154 0.30 -16.08 -16.06
N ASN A 155 -0.99 -15.81 -16.20
CA ASN A 155 -1.93 -16.80 -16.67
C ASN A 155 -1.89 -16.84 -18.21
N ASP A 156 -1.50 -17.98 -18.79
CA ASP A 156 -1.44 -18.18 -20.26
C ASP A 156 -2.78 -18.70 -20.83
N GLU A 157 -3.79 -18.91 -19.99
CA GLU A 157 -5.12 -19.30 -20.45
C GLU A 157 -5.86 -18.10 -21.07
N GLU A 158 -6.66 -18.37 -22.11
CA GLU A 158 -7.58 -17.36 -22.64
C GLU A 158 -8.57 -16.97 -21.53
N LEU A 159 -8.62 -15.67 -21.21
CA LEU A 159 -9.57 -15.15 -20.24
C LEU A 159 -11.00 -15.41 -20.72
N ASP A 160 -11.86 -15.91 -19.84
CA ASP A 160 -13.28 -15.94 -20.13
C ASP A 160 -13.87 -14.52 -20.25
N GLU A 161 -15.09 -14.42 -20.77
CA GLU A 161 -15.74 -13.14 -21.03
C GLU A 161 -15.92 -12.33 -19.73
N GLU A 162 -16.26 -12.98 -18.62
CA GLU A 162 -16.49 -12.35 -17.31
C GLU A 162 -15.19 -11.76 -16.75
N THR A 163 -14.11 -12.53 -16.78
CA THR A 163 -12.79 -12.08 -16.30
C THR A 163 -12.26 -10.93 -17.16
N ALA A 164 -12.47 -10.98 -18.49
CA ALA A 164 -12.10 -9.90 -19.39
C ALA A 164 -12.88 -8.61 -19.12
N GLU A 165 -14.18 -8.70 -18.82
CA GLU A 165 -14.99 -7.54 -18.43
C GLU A 165 -14.54 -6.94 -17.10
N ARG A 166 -14.23 -7.76 -16.10
CA ARG A 166 -13.70 -7.30 -14.79
C ARG A 166 -12.37 -6.57 -14.97
N LEU A 167 -11.45 -7.13 -15.73
CA LEU A 167 -10.17 -6.49 -16.03
C LEU A 167 -10.37 -5.15 -16.74
N GLN A 168 -11.32 -5.06 -17.67
CA GLN A 168 -11.63 -3.80 -18.35
C GLN A 168 -12.18 -2.74 -17.39
N LYS A 169 -13.03 -3.12 -16.42
CA LYS A 169 -13.50 -2.19 -15.37
C LYS A 169 -12.32 -1.65 -14.53
N ILE A 170 -11.39 -2.52 -14.13
CA ILE A 170 -10.18 -2.11 -13.41
C ILE A 170 -9.36 -1.12 -14.22
N ILE A 171 -9.10 -1.42 -15.50
CA ILE A 171 -8.36 -0.53 -16.40
C ILE A 171 -9.07 0.83 -16.55
N ASN A 172 -10.38 0.83 -16.70
CA ASN A 172 -11.17 2.05 -16.81
C ASN A 172 -11.07 2.88 -15.53
N TYR A 173 -11.17 2.26 -14.36
CA TYR A 173 -10.98 2.92 -13.07
C TYR A 173 -9.59 3.54 -12.97
N CYS A 174 -8.53 2.76 -13.20
CA CYS A 174 -7.15 3.27 -13.12
C CYS A 174 -6.92 4.49 -14.02
N ASN A 175 -7.49 4.48 -15.23
CA ASN A 175 -7.41 5.61 -16.15
C ASN A 175 -8.22 6.82 -15.66
N SER A 176 -9.42 6.61 -15.13
CA SER A 176 -10.31 7.68 -14.67
C SER A 176 -9.75 8.43 -13.46
N ILE A 177 -9.00 7.73 -12.60
CA ILE A 177 -8.44 8.29 -11.36
C ILE A 177 -7.03 8.86 -11.54
N SER A 178 -6.42 8.72 -12.71
CA SER A 178 -5.01 9.06 -12.95
C SER A 178 -4.63 10.51 -12.64
N ASP A 179 -5.55 11.44 -12.74
CA ASP A 179 -5.34 12.87 -12.42
C ASP A 179 -5.74 13.26 -10.99
N TYR A 180 -6.28 12.32 -10.20
CA TYR A 180 -6.77 12.60 -8.85
C TYR A 180 -5.66 13.07 -7.91
N GLY A 181 -4.48 12.48 -7.98
CA GLY A 181 -3.35 12.95 -7.18
C GLY A 181 -2.96 14.39 -7.50
N TYR A 182 -3.05 14.78 -8.77
CA TYR A 182 -2.84 16.17 -9.19
C TYR A 182 -3.94 17.09 -8.65
N TYR A 183 -5.18 16.60 -8.60
CA TYR A 183 -6.31 17.30 -8.00
C TYR A 183 -6.06 17.56 -6.50
N VAL A 184 -5.70 16.53 -5.72
CA VAL A 184 -5.38 16.66 -4.28
C VAL A 184 -4.18 17.58 -4.04
N ASN A 185 -3.16 17.54 -4.89
CA ASN A 185 -1.99 18.41 -4.80
C ASN A 185 -2.32 19.91 -4.89
N LYS A 186 -3.45 20.32 -5.49
CA LYS A 186 -3.88 21.74 -5.46
C LYS A 186 -4.20 22.18 -4.04
N PHE A 187 -4.93 21.33 -3.29
CA PHE A 187 -5.24 21.61 -1.89
C PHE A 187 -3.97 21.64 -1.05
N ASN A 188 -3.05 20.68 -1.25
CA ASN A 188 -1.78 20.64 -0.53
C ASN A 188 -0.96 21.93 -0.74
N ASN A 189 -0.79 22.36 -1.98
CA ASN A 189 -0.04 23.58 -2.31
C ASN A 189 -0.68 24.84 -1.72
N TYR A 190 -2.01 24.92 -1.77
CA TYR A 190 -2.71 26.06 -1.20
C TYR A 190 -2.73 26.03 0.33
N GLY A 191 -2.88 24.84 0.93
CA GLY A 191 -2.75 24.65 2.38
C GLY A 191 -1.36 25.03 2.91
N ALA A 192 -0.31 24.65 2.19
CA ALA A 192 1.05 25.07 2.51
C ALA A 192 1.22 26.60 2.48
N HIS A 193 0.61 27.26 1.48
CA HIS A 193 0.57 28.73 1.42
C HIS A 193 -0.12 29.35 2.64
N LEU A 194 -1.18 28.73 3.13
CA LEU A 194 -1.91 29.19 4.31
C LEU A 194 -1.21 28.83 5.64
N GLY A 195 -0.06 28.12 5.57
CA GLY A 195 0.68 27.67 6.76
C GLY A 195 0.08 26.43 7.42
N LEU A 196 -0.82 25.71 6.76
CA LEU A 196 -1.46 24.51 7.32
C LEU A 196 -0.52 23.30 7.43
N THR A 197 0.66 23.35 6.81
CA THR A 197 1.70 22.32 6.88
C THR A 197 2.86 22.68 7.81
N GLU A 198 2.75 23.79 8.54
CA GLU A 198 3.85 24.27 9.41
C GLU A 198 3.88 23.50 10.74
N ILE A 199 4.91 22.69 10.92
CA ILE A 199 5.21 22.00 12.19
C ILE A 199 5.99 22.95 13.10
N LYS A 200 5.53 23.10 14.33
CA LYS A 200 6.15 23.95 15.37
C LYS A 200 7.04 23.12 16.28
N GLY A 201 8.36 23.28 16.13
CA GLY A 201 9.33 22.56 16.97
C GLY A 201 9.51 21.10 16.55
N GLU A 202 10.00 20.28 17.48
CA GLU A 202 10.14 18.83 17.28
C GLU A 202 8.80 18.14 17.57
N ASN A 203 8.41 17.21 16.71
CA ASN A 203 7.17 16.43 16.86
C ASN A 203 7.44 15.15 17.67
N ASN A 204 8.08 15.30 18.83
CA ASN A 204 8.40 14.16 19.69
C ASN A 204 7.18 13.76 20.51
N ILE A 205 6.67 12.56 20.25
CA ILE A 205 5.56 11.97 21.00
C ILE A 205 6.12 11.06 22.09
N ASP A 206 6.01 11.51 23.32
CA ASP A 206 6.35 10.67 24.47
C ASP A 206 5.40 9.47 24.56
N ASN A 207 5.95 8.25 24.41
CA ASN A 207 5.20 7.00 24.50
C ASN A 207 3.99 6.91 23.54
N PRO A 208 4.22 6.66 22.26
CA PRO A 208 3.18 6.57 21.24
C PRO A 208 2.07 5.57 21.58
N ILE A 209 2.40 4.40 22.17
CA ILE A 209 1.41 3.39 22.58
C ILE A 209 0.41 3.99 23.57
N LYS A 210 0.89 4.79 24.52
CA LYS A 210 0.00 5.45 25.50
C LYS A 210 -0.91 6.49 24.84
N LYS A 211 -0.46 7.10 23.76
CA LYS A 211 -1.25 8.07 22.99
C LYS A 211 -2.42 7.42 22.24
N LEU A 212 -2.33 6.13 21.92
CA LEU A 212 -3.46 5.38 21.36
C LEU A 212 -4.64 5.24 22.34
N ALA A 213 -4.52 5.60 23.62
CA ALA A 213 -5.60 5.45 24.59
C ALA A 213 -6.88 6.22 24.21
N PHE A 214 -6.81 7.23 23.32
CA PHE A 214 -7.98 7.95 22.77
C PHE A 214 -9.01 7.00 22.16
N VAL A 215 -8.61 5.85 21.65
CA VAL A 215 -9.51 4.87 21.03
C VAL A 215 -10.64 4.43 21.95
N GLY A 216 -10.42 4.49 23.27
CA GLY A 216 -11.45 4.19 24.26
C GLY A 216 -12.58 5.22 24.32
N GLU A 217 -12.39 6.40 23.73
CA GLU A 217 -13.44 7.44 23.62
C GLU A 217 -14.34 7.19 22.41
N ILE A 218 -13.86 6.43 21.41
CA ILE A 218 -14.63 6.13 20.20
C ILE A 218 -15.71 5.07 20.51
N ASN A 219 -15.30 3.92 21.03
CA ASN A 219 -16.23 2.89 21.49
C ASN A 219 -15.58 1.86 22.43
N GLU A 220 -16.43 1.00 23.01
CA GLU A 220 -16.01 -0.03 23.98
C GLU A 220 -15.20 -1.19 23.35
N HIS A 221 -15.42 -1.51 22.08
CA HIS A 221 -14.65 -2.55 21.38
C HIS A 221 -13.18 -2.13 21.23
N LEU A 222 -12.95 -0.92 20.71
CA LEU A 222 -11.60 -0.36 20.55
C LEU A 222 -10.88 -0.24 21.88
N LYS A 223 -11.61 0.16 22.94
CA LYS A 223 -11.06 0.19 24.30
C LYS A 223 -10.58 -1.19 24.76
N LYS A 224 -11.38 -2.23 24.55
CA LYS A 224 -11.00 -3.60 24.94
C LYS A 224 -9.80 -4.09 24.14
N ALA A 225 -9.78 -3.84 22.84
CA ALA A 225 -8.65 -4.19 21.97
C ALA A 225 -7.35 -3.51 22.47
N TYR A 226 -7.39 -2.21 22.73
CA TYR A 226 -6.26 -1.46 23.27
C TYR A 226 -5.80 -1.97 24.65
N ASP A 227 -6.73 -2.13 25.59
CA ASP A 227 -6.42 -2.61 26.94
C ASP A 227 -5.76 -4.00 26.91
N TYR A 228 -6.25 -4.88 26.03
CA TYR A 228 -5.69 -6.23 25.83
C TYR A 228 -4.28 -6.17 25.22
N MET A 229 -4.11 -5.41 24.15
CA MET A 229 -2.82 -5.19 23.47
C MET A 229 -1.75 -4.69 24.44
N VAL A 230 -2.08 -3.65 25.22
CA VAL A 230 -1.14 -3.07 26.20
C VAL A 230 -0.83 -4.03 27.34
N LYS A 231 -1.86 -4.71 27.87
CA LYS A 231 -1.69 -5.69 28.97
C LYS A 231 -0.78 -6.85 28.59
N ASN A 232 -0.86 -7.31 27.35
CA ASN A 232 -0.13 -8.49 26.86
C ASN A 232 1.17 -8.09 26.10
N ASN A 233 1.51 -6.80 26.01
CA ASN A 233 2.70 -6.27 25.31
C ASN A 233 2.75 -6.71 23.83
N LEU A 234 1.65 -6.55 23.11
CA LEU A 234 1.51 -6.97 21.71
C LEU A 234 1.82 -5.86 20.69
N CYS A 235 2.35 -4.73 21.16
CA CYS A 235 2.69 -3.60 20.30
C CYS A 235 4.14 -3.19 20.52
N PHE A 236 4.89 -3.15 19.44
CA PHE A 236 6.30 -2.80 19.41
C PHE A 236 6.52 -1.64 18.44
N TYR A 237 7.38 -0.70 18.77
CA TYR A 237 7.73 0.40 17.88
C TYR A 237 9.21 0.77 17.98
N ASP A 238 9.72 1.35 16.89
CA ASP A 238 11.05 1.95 16.80
C ASP A 238 10.91 3.31 16.08
N ASP A 239 11.41 4.37 16.68
CA ASP A 239 11.35 5.72 16.12
C ASP A 239 12.32 5.93 14.93
N ASN A 240 13.14 4.93 14.59
CA ASN A 240 14.01 5.01 13.44
C ASN A 240 13.27 4.61 12.15
N GLU A 241 13.55 5.35 11.08
CA GLU A 241 13.06 5.02 9.75
C GLU A 241 13.59 3.64 9.31
N LYS A 242 12.71 2.84 8.74
CA LYS A 242 12.99 1.51 8.17
C LYS A 242 12.41 1.43 6.76
N ASP A 243 12.76 0.38 6.03
CA ASP A 243 12.22 0.12 4.69
C ASP A 243 10.72 -0.26 4.72
N VAL A 244 10.18 -0.59 5.89
CA VAL A 244 8.76 -0.89 6.15
C VAL A 244 8.24 0.07 7.21
N ALA A 245 7.07 0.66 7.00
CA ALA A 245 6.46 1.56 7.96
C ALA A 245 5.86 0.81 9.16
N GLY A 246 5.13 -0.27 8.91
CA GLY A 246 4.54 -1.11 9.95
C GLY A 246 4.00 -2.42 9.40
N VAL A 247 3.62 -3.30 10.30
CA VAL A 247 2.94 -4.55 10.00
C VAL A 247 2.18 -5.07 11.22
N THR A 248 0.96 -5.56 10.99
CA THR A 248 0.17 -6.27 11.99
C THR A 248 0.15 -7.75 11.66
N PHE A 249 0.76 -8.57 12.53
CA PHE A 249 0.76 -10.02 12.42
C PHE A 249 -0.53 -10.59 13.00
N ARG A 250 -1.45 -10.99 12.12
CA ARG A 250 -2.69 -11.65 12.52
C ARG A 250 -2.43 -13.06 13.00
N LEU A 251 -2.98 -13.40 14.16
CA LEU A 251 -3.18 -14.79 14.58
C LEU A 251 -4.63 -15.19 14.34
N ILE A 252 -4.83 -16.40 13.83
CA ILE A 252 -6.14 -16.88 13.37
C ILE A 252 -6.91 -17.51 14.54
N GLY A 253 -6.23 -18.31 15.35
CA GLY A 253 -6.79 -19.01 16.50
C GLY A 253 -6.55 -18.34 17.85
N SER A 254 -6.08 -17.09 17.88
CA SER A 254 -5.72 -16.38 19.11
C SER A 254 -5.93 -14.88 18.98
N GLU A 255 -6.22 -14.20 20.10
CA GLU A 255 -6.29 -12.74 20.19
C GLU A 255 -4.91 -12.06 20.29
N ASP A 256 -3.81 -12.83 20.28
CA ASP A 256 -2.44 -12.36 20.52
C ASP A 256 -1.75 -11.85 19.24
N SER A 257 -2.50 -11.27 18.28
CA SER A 257 -1.94 -10.58 17.11
C SER A 257 -0.97 -9.48 17.56
N GLU A 258 0.12 -9.28 16.81
CA GLU A 258 1.17 -8.34 17.19
C GLU A 258 1.29 -7.18 16.20
N ILE A 259 1.56 -5.98 16.71
CA ILE A 259 1.90 -4.78 15.92
C ILE A 259 3.40 -4.52 15.98
N LEU A 260 4.02 -4.31 14.83
CA LEU A 260 5.33 -3.68 14.69
C LEU A 260 5.18 -2.37 13.92
N ALA A 261 5.67 -1.26 14.46
CA ALA A 261 5.60 0.05 13.80
C ALA A 261 6.96 0.75 13.80
N PHE A 262 7.27 1.42 12.70
CA PHE A 262 8.53 2.12 12.49
C PHE A 262 8.27 3.53 11.97
N GLY A 263 9.18 4.47 12.25
CA GLY A 263 9.09 5.82 11.71
C GLY A 263 10.01 6.78 12.46
N ASP A 264 10.72 7.59 11.72
CA ASP A 264 11.67 8.54 12.30
C ASP A 264 10.99 9.81 12.85
N ASN A 265 9.91 10.26 12.20
CA ASN A 265 9.24 11.52 12.57
C ASN A 265 7.76 11.35 12.95
N ASP A 266 7.13 10.26 12.61
CA ASP A 266 5.71 10.02 12.90
C ASP A 266 5.33 8.54 13.01
N VAL A 267 6.00 7.82 13.91
CA VAL A 267 5.62 6.44 14.27
C VAL A 267 4.17 6.35 14.76
N MET A 268 3.61 7.47 15.27
CA MET A 268 2.24 7.49 15.76
C MET A 268 1.22 7.26 14.67
N ARG A 269 1.42 7.82 13.46
CA ARG A 269 0.54 7.58 12.32
C ARG A 269 0.57 6.11 11.91
N THR A 270 1.76 5.52 11.84
CA THR A 270 1.91 4.08 11.59
C THR A 270 1.21 3.25 12.66
N LEU A 271 1.37 3.58 13.95
CA LEU A 271 0.68 2.88 15.03
C LEU A 271 -0.85 2.99 14.94
N ILE A 272 -1.38 4.13 14.52
CA ILE A 272 -2.81 4.31 14.27
C ILE A 272 -3.27 3.38 13.14
N HIS A 273 -2.53 3.34 12.04
CA HIS A 273 -2.79 2.46 10.90
C HIS A 273 -2.82 1.00 11.32
N GLU A 274 -1.74 0.53 11.94
CA GLU A 274 -1.61 -0.87 12.39
C GLU A 274 -2.64 -1.24 13.47
N PHE A 275 -3.03 -0.29 14.33
CA PHE A 275 -4.10 -0.53 15.29
C PHE A 275 -5.46 -0.69 14.59
N GLY A 276 -5.67 -0.07 13.44
CA GLY A 276 -6.86 -0.30 12.61
C GLY A 276 -6.99 -1.77 12.21
N HIS A 277 -5.91 -2.40 11.76
CA HIS A 277 -5.86 -3.83 11.50
C HIS A 277 -6.04 -4.67 12.77
N TYR A 278 -5.28 -4.34 13.81
CA TYR A 278 -5.31 -5.08 15.08
C TYR A 278 -6.72 -5.16 15.67
N GLN A 279 -7.44 -4.04 15.76
CA GLN A 279 -8.79 -4.01 16.32
C GLN A 279 -9.78 -4.80 15.47
N ASN A 280 -9.56 -4.87 14.14
CA ASN A 280 -10.40 -5.65 13.25
C ASN A 280 -10.21 -7.16 13.46
N PHE A 281 -9.01 -7.59 13.85
CA PHE A 281 -8.73 -8.99 14.18
C PHE A 281 -9.13 -9.34 15.61
N PHE A 282 -9.10 -8.38 16.53
CA PHE A 282 -9.38 -8.61 17.94
C PHE A 282 -10.80 -9.08 18.21
N GLY A 283 -10.94 -10.18 18.93
CA GLY A 283 -12.23 -10.79 19.29
C GLY A 283 -12.91 -11.57 18.16
N LYS A 284 -12.22 -11.75 17.02
CA LYS A 284 -12.70 -12.57 15.91
C LYS A 284 -11.98 -13.91 15.92
N GLU A 285 -12.65 -14.93 16.46
CA GLU A 285 -12.22 -16.30 16.27
C GLU A 285 -12.61 -16.74 14.85
N VAL A 286 -11.62 -17.06 14.04
CA VAL A 286 -11.83 -17.66 12.73
C VAL A 286 -11.80 -19.17 12.94
N ASP A 287 -12.90 -19.87 12.64
CA ASP A 287 -12.88 -21.30 12.71
C ASP A 287 -12.05 -21.89 11.54
N SER A 288 -11.62 -23.13 11.71
CA SER A 288 -10.76 -23.77 10.72
C SER A 288 -11.43 -23.98 9.36
N GLU A 289 -12.76 -24.03 9.32
CA GLU A 289 -13.53 -24.13 8.08
C GLU A 289 -13.44 -22.83 7.28
N ASP A 290 -13.65 -21.69 7.95
CA ASP A 290 -13.55 -20.36 7.32
C ASP A 290 -12.12 -20.07 6.86
N TYR A 291 -11.12 -20.50 7.64
CA TYR A 291 -9.73 -20.41 7.22
C TYR A 291 -9.45 -21.20 5.93
N TYR A 292 -9.82 -22.49 5.90
CA TYR A 292 -9.54 -23.36 4.77
C TYR A 292 -10.34 -23.02 3.52
N PHE A 293 -11.57 -22.58 3.68
CA PHE A 293 -12.43 -22.26 2.54
C PHE A 293 -12.31 -20.81 2.06
N GLY A 294 -11.36 -20.07 2.64
CA GLY A 294 -10.92 -18.79 2.08
C GLY A 294 -11.87 -17.63 2.29
N THR A 295 -12.80 -17.75 3.26
CA THR A 295 -13.65 -16.62 3.67
C THR A 295 -12.92 -15.68 4.62
N ALA A 296 -11.92 -16.19 5.34
CA ALA A 296 -11.18 -15.43 6.34
C ALA A 296 -9.96 -14.63 5.83
N HIS A 297 -9.51 -14.88 4.59
CA HIS A 297 -8.24 -14.33 4.08
C HIS A 297 -8.36 -13.40 2.89
N SER A 298 -9.50 -13.36 2.22
CA SER A 298 -9.67 -12.61 1.00
C SER A 298 -10.68 -11.47 1.16
N SER A 299 -10.42 -10.56 2.12
CA SER A 299 -11.17 -9.31 2.07
C SER A 299 -10.48 -8.38 1.08
N PRO A 300 -11.12 -8.01 -0.03
CA PRO A 300 -10.59 -7.00 -0.95
C PRO A 300 -10.55 -5.61 -0.30
N ILE A 301 -10.90 -5.53 0.98
CA ILE A 301 -10.93 -4.30 1.78
C ILE A 301 -9.97 -4.38 2.98
N VAL A 302 -8.95 -5.24 2.93
CA VAL A 302 -7.99 -5.42 4.04
C VAL A 302 -7.42 -4.11 4.55
N GLU A 303 -7.20 -3.14 3.66
CA GLU A 303 -6.67 -1.83 4.05
C GLU A 303 -7.75 -0.81 4.43
N PHE A 304 -9.03 -1.14 4.31
CA PHE A 304 -10.09 -0.20 4.69
C PHE A 304 -10.11 0.05 6.20
N ASP A 305 -9.89 -1.00 6.99
CA ASP A 305 -9.90 -0.92 8.46
C ASP A 305 -8.79 -0.01 9.00
N SER A 306 -7.60 -0.07 8.42
CA SER A 306 -6.46 0.78 8.77
C SER A 306 -6.62 2.21 8.22
N GLN A 307 -6.91 2.35 6.92
CA GLN A 307 -7.00 3.64 6.23
C GLN A 307 -8.15 4.50 6.76
N MET A 308 -9.33 3.91 6.98
CA MET A 308 -10.45 4.66 7.57
C MET A 308 -10.19 5.00 9.03
N PHE A 309 -9.45 4.15 9.75
CA PHE A 309 -9.08 4.44 11.13
C PHE A 309 -8.10 5.60 11.25
N GLU A 310 -7.15 5.74 10.30
CA GLU A 310 -6.31 6.95 10.21
C GLU A 310 -7.15 8.22 10.09
N LEU A 311 -8.19 8.20 9.25
CA LEU A 311 -9.07 9.34 9.05
C LEU A 311 -9.91 9.65 10.30
N ILE A 312 -10.50 8.64 10.94
CA ILE A 312 -11.24 8.80 12.21
C ILE A 312 -10.34 9.40 13.31
N ALA A 313 -9.09 8.91 13.41
CA ALA A 313 -8.15 9.36 14.43
C ALA A 313 -7.80 10.84 14.33
N THR A 314 -7.97 11.47 13.15
CA THR A 314 -7.70 12.91 12.98
C THR A 314 -8.52 13.81 13.92
N ASP A 315 -9.66 13.34 14.41
CA ASP A 315 -10.49 14.07 15.38
C ASP A 315 -9.87 14.12 16.79
N TYR A 316 -8.87 13.27 17.06
CA TYR A 316 -8.18 13.15 18.35
C TYR A 316 -6.74 13.70 18.30
N TYR A 317 -6.36 14.33 17.19
CA TYR A 317 -4.99 14.82 16.99
C TYR A 317 -4.58 15.93 17.98
N ASP A 318 -5.54 16.69 18.53
CA ASP A 318 -5.24 17.67 19.58
C ASP A 318 -4.64 16.99 20.83
N GLU A 319 -5.09 15.77 21.18
CA GLU A 319 -4.57 14.99 22.29
C GLU A 319 -3.23 14.34 21.99
N ILE A 320 -3.01 14.00 20.71
CA ILE A 320 -1.81 13.32 20.23
C ILE A 320 -0.70 14.32 20.00
N TYR A 321 -0.95 15.33 19.15
CA TYR A 321 0.07 16.24 18.59
C TYR A 321 0.04 17.66 19.18
N GLY A 322 -0.95 18.01 20.02
CA GLY A 322 -1.06 19.33 20.65
C GLY A 322 -1.04 20.46 19.63
N ASP A 323 -0.09 21.39 19.74
CA ASP A 323 0.01 22.58 18.86
C ASP A 323 0.23 22.23 17.38
N ASN A 324 0.63 21.01 17.07
CA ASN A 324 0.84 20.52 15.70
C ASN A 324 -0.38 19.78 15.11
N ALA A 325 -1.43 19.59 15.89
CA ALA A 325 -2.61 18.80 15.49
C ALA A 325 -3.20 19.22 14.13
N GLY A 326 -3.35 20.53 13.92
CA GLY A 326 -3.90 21.05 12.66
C GLY A 326 -3.03 20.73 11.44
N ALA A 327 -1.70 20.84 11.59
CA ALA A 327 -0.76 20.52 10.51
C ALA A 327 -0.71 19.03 10.25
N MET A 328 -0.69 18.20 11.30
CA MET A 328 -0.71 16.74 11.18
C MET A 328 -2.02 16.23 10.56
N LYS A 329 -3.17 16.81 10.96
CA LYS A 329 -4.47 16.48 10.37
C LYS A 329 -4.50 16.81 8.86
N PHE A 330 -4.00 17.99 8.47
CA PHE A 330 -3.94 18.38 7.07
C PHE A 330 -3.05 17.44 6.26
N ASP A 331 -1.86 17.11 6.77
CA ASP A 331 -0.92 16.18 6.14
C ASP A 331 -1.52 14.78 6.00
N THR A 332 -2.16 14.26 7.04
CA THR A 332 -2.83 12.95 7.02
C THR A 332 -3.91 12.92 5.94
N LEU A 333 -4.79 13.92 5.85
CA LEU A 333 -5.83 13.95 4.82
C LEU A 333 -5.25 13.98 3.41
N VAL A 334 -4.24 14.83 3.17
CA VAL A 334 -3.57 14.89 1.87
C VAL A 334 -2.93 13.56 1.52
N SER A 335 -2.17 12.98 2.44
CA SER A 335 -1.44 11.72 2.22
C SER A 335 -2.39 10.55 2.00
N CYS A 336 -3.43 10.41 2.84
CA CYS A 336 -4.44 9.36 2.69
C CYS A 336 -5.16 9.47 1.34
N PHE A 337 -5.62 10.66 0.98
CA PHE A 337 -6.34 10.85 -0.29
C PHE A 337 -5.46 10.55 -1.50
N GLN A 338 -4.17 10.83 -1.43
CA GLN A 338 -3.23 10.46 -2.48
C GLN A 338 -3.07 8.94 -2.67
N ILE A 339 -3.39 8.11 -1.65
CA ILE A 339 -3.32 6.64 -1.77
C ILE A 339 -4.21 6.12 -2.91
N VAL A 340 -5.31 6.81 -3.23
CA VAL A 340 -6.16 6.46 -4.38
C VAL A 340 -5.34 6.38 -5.68
N THR A 341 -4.26 7.15 -5.80
CA THR A 341 -3.38 7.13 -6.98
C THR A 341 -2.55 5.86 -7.12
N SER A 342 -2.57 4.97 -6.13
CA SER A 342 -1.99 3.62 -6.24
C SER A 342 -2.58 2.83 -7.41
N ALA A 343 -3.78 3.21 -7.89
CA ALA A 343 -4.36 2.70 -9.12
C ALA A 343 -3.43 2.86 -10.34
N THR A 344 -2.60 3.91 -10.38
CA THR A 344 -1.62 4.10 -11.47
C THR A 344 -0.50 3.06 -11.41
N MET A 345 -0.09 2.67 -10.21
CA MET A 345 0.85 1.58 -10.00
C MET A 345 0.21 0.21 -10.31
N ALA A 346 -1.07 0.02 -9.97
CA ALA A 346 -1.81 -1.18 -10.36
C ALA A 346 -1.93 -1.31 -11.89
N TYR A 347 -2.17 -0.20 -12.59
CA TYR A 347 -2.17 -0.19 -14.07
C TYR A 347 -0.78 -0.54 -14.64
N PHE A 348 0.26 0.05 -14.07
CA PHE A 348 1.65 -0.27 -14.43
C PHE A 348 1.95 -1.75 -14.17
N GLU A 349 1.68 -2.27 -12.99
CA GLU A 349 1.86 -3.68 -12.63
C GLU A 349 1.18 -4.60 -13.65
N ASN A 350 -0.10 -4.36 -13.96
CA ASN A 350 -0.81 -5.13 -14.98
C ASN A 350 -0.13 -5.07 -16.35
N SER A 351 0.50 -3.93 -16.70
CA SER A 351 1.24 -3.77 -17.96
C SER A 351 2.51 -4.61 -18.05
N LEU A 352 3.04 -5.10 -16.92
CA LEU A 352 4.22 -5.96 -16.88
C LEU A 352 3.91 -7.42 -17.29
N TYR A 353 2.65 -7.88 -17.11
CA TYR A 353 2.26 -9.25 -17.37
C TYR A 353 2.07 -9.52 -18.88
N ASN A 354 3.18 -9.44 -19.63
CA ASN A 354 3.17 -9.70 -21.07
C ASN A 354 4.49 -10.31 -21.57
N ASP A 355 4.41 -11.01 -22.71
CA ASP A 355 5.54 -11.71 -23.32
C ASP A 355 6.69 -10.81 -23.76
N ASN A 356 6.43 -9.52 -24.03
CA ASN A 356 7.49 -8.63 -24.46
C ASN A 356 8.42 -8.29 -23.30
N VAL A 357 7.88 -8.12 -22.07
CA VAL A 357 8.68 -7.92 -20.86
C VAL A 357 9.54 -9.16 -20.58
N LEU A 358 8.97 -10.37 -20.68
CA LEU A 358 9.72 -11.61 -20.47
C LEU A 358 10.83 -11.83 -21.50
N LYS A 359 10.70 -11.28 -22.71
CA LYS A 359 11.72 -11.35 -23.78
C LYS A 359 12.81 -10.28 -23.69
N MET A 360 12.63 -9.25 -22.87
CA MET A 360 13.66 -8.23 -22.64
C MET A 360 14.87 -8.85 -21.94
N SER A 361 16.08 -8.33 -22.22
CA SER A 361 17.22 -8.63 -21.35
C SER A 361 17.00 -7.96 -19.97
N ASP A 362 17.62 -8.49 -18.93
CA ASP A 362 17.55 -7.89 -17.58
C ASP A 362 18.09 -6.45 -17.59
N GLU A 363 19.12 -6.17 -18.40
CA GLU A 363 19.68 -4.85 -18.59
C GLU A 363 18.71 -3.87 -19.27
N ASP A 364 17.96 -4.31 -20.28
CA ASP A 364 16.99 -3.46 -20.97
C ASP A 364 15.76 -3.18 -20.09
N LEU A 365 15.32 -4.18 -19.32
CA LEU A 365 14.22 -4.01 -18.37
C LEU A 365 14.63 -3.06 -17.23
N ASP A 366 15.77 -3.29 -16.61
CA ASP A 366 16.32 -2.39 -15.57
C ASP A 366 16.41 -0.95 -16.08
N LYS A 367 16.97 -0.74 -17.27
CA LYS A 367 17.08 0.57 -17.88
C LYS A 367 15.72 1.22 -18.15
N ALA A 368 14.73 0.45 -18.58
CA ALA A 368 13.37 0.97 -18.83
C ALA A 368 12.72 1.42 -17.52
N LEU A 369 12.84 0.62 -16.46
CA LEU A 369 12.28 0.92 -15.13
C LEU A 369 13.03 2.06 -14.44
N THR A 370 14.37 2.11 -14.57
CA THR A 370 15.18 3.24 -14.11
C THR A 370 14.79 4.56 -14.77
N ASN A 371 14.51 4.55 -16.08
CA ASN A 371 14.06 5.74 -16.77
C ASN A 371 12.68 6.23 -16.31
N GLN A 372 11.83 5.33 -15.85
CA GLN A 372 10.47 5.63 -15.40
C GLN A 372 10.40 6.03 -13.92
N PHE A 373 11.10 5.33 -13.05
CA PHE A 373 10.99 5.44 -11.59
C PHE A 373 12.28 5.86 -10.87
N GLY A 374 13.41 5.96 -11.57
CA GLY A 374 14.71 6.27 -10.98
C GLY A 374 15.57 5.04 -10.66
N GLU A 375 16.79 5.26 -10.15
CA GLU A 375 17.78 4.20 -9.92
C GLU A 375 17.30 3.13 -8.93
N GLU A 376 16.47 3.50 -7.95
CA GLU A 376 15.90 2.57 -6.95
C GLU A 376 14.45 2.16 -7.28
N TRP A 377 14.13 2.02 -8.57
CA TRP A 377 12.80 1.64 -9.06
C TRP A 377 12.21 0.41 -8.34
N TYR A 378 13.04 -0.54 -7.96
CA TYR A 378 12.64 -1.76 -7.27
C TYR A 378 12.01 -1.48 -5.90
N LYS A 379 12.39 -0.40 -5.21
CA LYS A 379 11.72 0.03 -3.97
C LYS A 379 10.33 0.60 -4.27
N THR A 380 10.20 1.42 -5.31
CA THR A 380 8.91 1.96 -5.74
C THR A 380 7.94 0.85 -6.20
N CYS A 381 8.49 -0.20 -6.83
CA CYS A 381 7.73 -1.33 -7.36
C CYS A 381 7.72 -2.54 -6.41
N GLN A 382 7.95 -2.36 -5.12
CA GLN A 382 8.10 -3.45 -4.13
C GLN A 382 6.98 -4.49 -4.23
N PHE A 383 5.73 -4.07 -4.26
CA PHE A 383 4.61 -5.02 -4.28
C PHE A 383 4.52 -5.85 -5.55
N CYS A 384 5.11 -5.41 -6.67
CA CYS A 384 5.24 -6.26 -7.85
C CYS A 384 6.07 -7.53 -7.60
N PHE A 385 6.90 -7.56 -6.55
CA PHE A 385 7.70 -8.71 -6.13
C PHE A 385 7.07 -9.48 -4.98
N THR A 386 6.56 -8.75 -3.98
CA THR A 386 6.24 -9.30 -2.67
C THR A 386 4.77 -9.65 -2.50
N ASN A 387 3.87 -8.88 -3.12
CA ASN A 387 2.43 -9.08 -3.03
C ASN A 387 1.69 -8.43 -4.21
N PRO A 388 1.71 -9.04 -5.41
CA PRO A 388 1.04 -8.52 -6.59
C PRO A 388 -0.45 -8.24 -6.37
N GLY A 389 -0.93 -7.10 -6.91
CA GLY A 389 -2.32 -6.65 -6.75
C GLY A 389 -2.57 -5.70 -5.57
N THR A 390 -1.63 -5.58 -4.64
CA THR A 390 -1.76 -4.72 -3.45
C THR A 390 -2.03 -3.26 -3.80
N TYR A 391 -1.40 -2.72 -4.84
CA TYR A 391 -1.64 -1.33 -5.27
C TYR A 391 -3.10 -1.05 -5.61
N LEU A 392 -3.79 -2.00 -6.26
CA LEU A 392 -5.21 -1.87 -6.54
C LEU A 392 -6.03 -1.88 -5.24
N GLY A 393 -5.72 -2.81 -4.34
CA GLY A 393 -6.36 -2.92 -3.04
C GLY A 393 -6.31 -1.60 -2.27
N TYR A 394 -5.12 -1.02 -2.11
CA TYR A 394 -4.93 0.28 -1.44
C TYR A 394 -5.79 1.39 -2.06
N SER A 395 -5.86 1.44 -3.39
CA SER A 395 -6.65 2.45 -4.09
C SER A 395 -8.15 2.30 -3.86
N LEU A 396 -8.68 1.09 -4.00
CA LEU A 396 -10.11 0.79 -3.84
C LEU A 396 -10.59 0.99 -2.40
N THR A 397 -9.79 0.57 -1.43
CA THR A 397 -10.12 0.72 -0.01
C THR A 397 -10.11 2.18 0.41
N MET A 398 -9.13 2.97 -0.05
CA MET A 398 -9.12 4.41 0.22
C MET A 398 -10.27 5.14 -0.49
N PHE A 399 -10.65 4.72 -1.69
CA PHE A 399 -11.83 5.28 -2.38
C PHE A 399 -13.09 5.14 -1.51
N ASN A 400 -13.29 3.99 -0.88
CA ASN A 400 -14.40 3.76 0.05
C ASN A 400 -14.19 4.52 1.37
N ALA A 401 -12.97 4.57 1.91
CA ALA A 401 -12.67 5.26 3.16
C ALA A 401 -12.96 6.77 3.09
N ILE A 402 -12.64 7.43 1.98
CA ILE A 402 -12.95 8.86 1.77
C ILE A 402 -14.47 9.10 1.81
N GLN A 403 -15.28 8.21 1.24
CA GLN A 403 -16.73 8.32 1.28
C GLN A 403 -17.28 8.15 2.70
N VAL A 404 -16.77 7.16 3.46
CA VAL A 404 -17.18 6.95 4.84
C VAL A 404 -16.70 8.09 5.74
N TYR A 405 -15.54 8.68 5.45
CA TYR A 405 -15.06 9.86 6.16
C TYR A 405 -15.94 11.10 5.91
N ASP A 406 -16.41 11.31 4.70
CA ASP A 406 -17.39 12.36 4.40
C ASP A 406 -18.70 12.17 5.22
N ILE A 407 -19.16 10.92 5.36
CA ILE A 407 -20.29 10.59 6.25
C ILE A 407 -19.94 10.88 7.71
N PHE A 408 -18.75 10.50 8.17
CA PHE A 408 -18.26 10.74 9.52
C PHE A 408 -18.21 12.23 9.87
N LEU A 409 -17.76 13.07 8.96
CA LEU A 409 -17.73 14.53 9.17
C LEU A 409 -19.14 15.13 9.30
N LYS A 410 -20.13 14.56 8.65
CA LYS A 410 -21.54 14.99 8.71
C LYS A 410 -22.26 14.45 9.94
N ASP A 411 -21.98 13.20 10.28
CA ASP A 411 -22.53 12.48 11.44
C ASP A 411 -21.52 11.42 11.91
N LYS A 412 -20.80 11.76 12.99
CA LYS A 412 -19.73 10.91 13.53
C LYS A 412 -20.18 9.47 13.80
N GLN A 413 -21.37 9.31 14.42
CA GLN A 413 -21.86 7.98 14.78
C GLN A 413 -22.16 7.16 13.51
N SER A 414 -22.80 7.76 12.52
CA SER A 414 -23.07 7.08 11.24
C SER A 414 -21.78 6.64 10.53
N GLY A 415 -20.73 7.47 10.59
CA GLY A 415 -19.42 7.10 10.03
C GLY A 415 -18.76 5.95 10.79
N ILE A 416 -18.80 5.97 12.13
CA ILE A 416 -18.29 4.89 12.98
C ILE A 416 -19.07 3.59 12.74
N ASP A 417 -20.40 3.66 12.66
CA ASP A 417 -21.24 2.49 12.40
C ASP A 417 -20.89 1.85 11.05
N LYS A 418 -20.69 2.66 10.00
CA LYS A 418 -20.26 2.16 8.68
C LYS A 418 -18.85 1.58 8.70
N TYR A 419 -17.94 2.15 9.47
CA TYR A 419 -16.62 1.60 9.67
C TYR A 419 -16.69 0.17 10.21
N PHE A 420 -17.45 -0.06 11.30
CA PHE A 420 -17.60 -1.40 11.87
C PHE A 420 -18.45 -2.34 11.01
N GLU A 421 -19.42 -1.80 10.25
CA GLU A 421 -20.15 -2.59 9.26
C GLU A 421 -19.23 -3.13 8.17
N ALA A 422 -18.30 -2.32 7.67
CA ALA A 422 -17.28 -2.74 6.72
C ALA A 422 -16.32 -3.77 7.31
N CYS A 423 -15.82 -3.53 8.52
CA CYS A 423 -14.94 -4.47 9.23
C CYS A 423 -15.59 -5.84 9.47
N ALA A 424 -16.92 -5.91 9.48
CA ALA A 424 -17.66 -7.16 9.62
C ALA A 424 -17.89 -7.92 8.30
N CYS A 425 -17.55 -7.31 7.14
CA CYS A 425 -17.71 -7.91 5.82
C CYS A 425 -16.51 -8.79 5.47
N GLU A 426 -16.42 -9.97 6.05
CA GLU A 426 -15.39 -10.95 5.72
C GLU A 426 -15.85 -11.83 4.53
N GLY A 427 -14.95 -12.05 3.57
CA GLY A 427 -15.19 -12.91 2.41
C GLY A 427 -16.07 -12.32 1.30
N ASP A 428 -16.54 -11.09 1.46
CA ASP A 428 -17.28 -10.38 0.42
C ASP A 428 -16.35 -9.77 -0.63
N THR A 429 -16.83 -9.62 -1.86
CA THR A 429 -16.11 -8.88 -2.90
C THR A 429 -16.13 -7.38 -2.62
N TYR A 430 -15.27 -6.60 -3.30
CA TYR A 430 -15.26 -5.15 -3.19
C TYR A 430 -16.63 -4.55 -3.52
N GLU A 431 -17.29 -5.03 -4.57
CA GLU A 431 -18.61 -4.57 -5.00
C GLU A 431 -19.68 -4.88 -3.97
N GLU A 432 -19.68 -6.09 -3.38
CA GLU A 432 -20.64 -6.48 -2.34
C GLU A 432 -20.50 -5.63 -1.08
N VAL A 433 -19.27 -5.35 -0.65
CA VAL A 433 -19.02 -4.46 0.50
C VAL A 433 -19.49 -3.04 0.19
N THR A 434 -19.14 -2.53 -0.98
CA THR A 434 -19.52 -1.18 -1.42
C THR A 434 -21.05 -1.03 -1.48
N GLU A 435 -21.76 -2.04 -2.00
CA GLU A 435 -23.23 -2.07 -2.04
C GLU A 435 -23.84 -2.14 -0.64
N LYS A 436 -23.34 -3.03 0.24
CA LYS A 436 -23.79 -3.13 1.64
C LYS A 436 -23.67 -1.81 2.39
N LEU A 437 -22.56 -1.12 2.19
CA LEU A 437 -22.32 0.19 2.80
C LEU A 437 -23.13 1.32 2.16
N GLY A 438 -23.78 1.07 1.01
CA GLY A 438 -24.50 2.09 0.25
C GLY A 438 -23.58 3.17 -0.34
N LEU A 439 -22.38 2.80 -0.72
CA LEU A 439 -21.38 3.69 -1.32
C LEU A 439 -21.43 3.65 -2.85
N VAL A 440 -20.83 4.64 -3.48
CA VAL A 440 -20.58 4.66 -4.93
C VAL A 440 -19.41 3.72 -5.24
N SER A 441 -19.55 2.84 -6.23
CA SER A 441 -18.47 1.96 -6.65
C SER A 441 -17.38 2.73 -7.39
N ALA A 442 -16.11 2.37 -7.15
CA ALA A 442 -14.97 2.88 -7.92
C ALA A 442 -15.07 2.53 -9.41
N PHE A 443 -15.88 1.53 -9.75
CA PHE A 443 -16.10 1.08 -11.13
C PHE A 443 -17.28 1.76 -11.84
N ASP A 444 -17.97 2.69 -11.18
CA ASP A 444 -19.03 3.49 -11.80
C ASP A 444 -18.45 4.53 -12.75
N ASP A 445 -19.15 4.83 -13.84
CA ASP A 445 -18.69 5.76 -14.89
C ASP A 445 -18.35 7.16 -14.37
N ASN A 446 -18.98 7.61 -13.29
CA ASN A 446 -18.79 8.93 -12.67
C ASN A 446 -17.99 8.89 -11.37
N ALA A 447 -17.36 7.77 -11.04
CA ALA A 447 -16.68 7.55 -9.75
C ALA A 447 -15.61 8.61 -9.47
N ALA A 448 -14.77 8.93 -10.46
CA ALA A 448 -13.69 9.92 -10.32
C ALA A 448 -14.23 11.33 -10.03
N GLU A 449 -15.26 11.77 -10.73
CA GLU A 449 -15.87 13.09 -10.52
C GLU A 449 -16.61 13.15 -9.18
N TYR A 450 -17.26 12.06 -8.78
CA TYR A 450 -17.88 11.95 -7.47
C TYR A 450 -16.83 12.06 -6.36
N LEU A 451 -15.70 11.34 -6.47
CA LEU A 451 -14.62 11.42 -5.50
C LEU A 451 -14.03 12.83 -5.40
N LYS A 452 -13.78 13.50 -6.54
CA LYS A 452 -13.32 14.90 -6.56
C LYS A 452 -14.32 15.83 -5.85
N SER A 453 -15.62 15.63 -6.06
CA SER A 453 -16.66 16.43 -5.39
C SER A 453 -16.62 16.25 -3.87
N ILE A 454 -16.56 15.01 -3.38
CA ILE A 454 -16.46 14.72 -1.93
C ILE A 454 -15.18 15.32 -1.36
N THR A 455 -14.04 15.13 -2.03
CA THR A 455 -12.76 15.69 -1.60
C THR A 455 -12.85 17.22 -1.46
N ASN A 456 -13.46 17.89 -2.43
CA ASN A 456 -13.70 19.33 -2.34
C ASN A 456 -14.55 19.71 -1.13
N ASP A 457 -15.62 18.97 -0.88
CA ASP A 457 -16.52 19.22 0.26
C ASP A 457 -15.81 19.01 1.61
N ILE A 458 -14.94 18.01 1.72
CA ILE A 458 -14.11 17.74 2.90
C ILE A 458 -13.15 18.90 3.16
N PHE A 459 -12.33 19.30 2.17
CA PHE A 459 -11.39 20.42 2.36
C PHE A 459 -12.09 21.74 2.61
N LYS A 460 -13.25 21.95 2.02
CA LYS A 460 -14.06 23.13 2.27
C LYS A 460 -14.64 23.14 3.69
N THR A 461 -15.09 22.01 4.18
CA THR A 461 -15.66 21.86 5.52
C THR A 461 -14.58 22.02 6.60
N GLU A 462 -13.45 21.32 6.43
CA GLU A 462 -12.39 21.28 7.45
C GLU A 462 -11.50 22.53 7.45
N TYR A 463 -11.24 23.12 6.28
CA TYR A 463 -10.24 24.20 6.14
C TYR A 463 -10.78 25.45 5.44
N GLY A 464 -12.02 25.47 4.99
CA GLY A 464 -12.57 26.58 4.21
C GLY A 464 -11.95 26.72 2.81
N ILE A 465 -11.30 25.67 2.31
CA ILE A 465 -10.63 25.68 0.99
C ILE A 465 -11.50 24.93 -0.01
N ASP A 466 -11.99 25.63 -1.04
CA ASP A 466 -12.61 24.98 -2.20
C ASP A 466 -11.59 24.83 -3.36
N TYR A 467 -11.89 23.87 -4.25
CA TYR A 467 -10.99 23.55 -5.36
C TYR A 467 -10.74 24.71 -6.31
N ASP A 468 -11.76 25.52 -6.61
CA ASP A 468 -11.62 26.64 -7.53
C ASP A 468 -10.63 27.67 -6.98
N THR A 469 -10.66 27.94 -5.67
CA THR A 469 -9.69 28.80 -4.99
C THR A 469 -8.28 28.20 -5.03
N ALA A 470 -8.14 26.91 -4.76
CA ALA A 470 -6.85 26.21 -4.81
C ALA A 470 -6.28 26.16 -6.24
N LEU A 471 -7.13 25.96 -7.23
CA LEU A 471 -6.77 25.96 -8.65
C LEU A 471 -6.36 27.36 -9.13
N ASP A 472 -7.15 28.41 -8.81
CA ASP A 472 -6.83 29.79 -9.17
C ASP A 472 -5.49 30.22 -8.58
N TYR A 473 -5.25 29.84 -7.32
CA TYR A 473 -3.96 30.05 -6.69
C TYR A 473 -2.81 29.38 -7.46
N PHE A 474 -3.02 28.17 -7.96
CA PHE A 474 -2.02 27.41 -8.71
C PHE A 474 -1.80 27.96 -10.13
N GLU A 475 -2.87 28.28 -10.87
CA GLU A 475 -2.81 28.63 -12.31
C GLU A 475 -2.54 30.11 -12.57
N ASN A 476 -3.13 31.00 -11.79
CA ASN A 476 -3.13 32.45 -12.08
C ASN A 476 -2.01 33.23 -11.38
N GLY A 477 -1.04 32.54 -10.80
CA GLY A 477 0.17 33.19 -10.31
C GLY A 477 -0.01 34.03 -9.05
N THR A 478 -1.15 33.94 -8.36
CA THR A 478 -1.26 34.24 -6.93
C THR A 478 -0.38 33.28 -6.10
N TYR A 479 0.22 32.30 -6.79
CA TYR A 479 1.31 31.48 -6.27
C TYR A 479 2.57 32.35 -6.11
N LEU A 480 2.51 33.26 -5.14
CA LEU A 480 3.67 33.90 -4.55
C LEU A 480 4.39 32.92 -3.59
N GLY A 481 4.29 31.62 -3.84
CA GLY A 481 5.10 30.61 -3.19
C GLY A 481 6.55 31.00 -3.36
N LYS A 482 7.31 30.96 -2.25
CA LYS A 482 8.75 31.28 -2.22
C LYS A 482 9.43 30.65 -3.42
N VAL A 483 9.89 31.47 -4.34
CA VAL A 483 10.71 31.04 -5.48
C VAL A 483 12.13 30.95 -4.96
N PHE A 484 12.66 29.75 -4.84
CA PHE A 484 14.04 29.56 -4.38
C PHE A 484 14.97 29.53 -5.58
N PRO A 485 15.99 30.41 -5.63
CA PRO A 485 17.05 30.25 -6.61
C PRO A 485 17.78 28.91 -6.35
N THR A 486 17.97 28.15 -7.40
CA THR A 486 18.70 26.87 -7.34
C THR A 486 19.71 26.80 -8.47
N GLU A 487 20.86 26.24 -8.22
CA GLU A 487 21.86 25.93 -9.26
C GLU A 487 21.55 24.55 -9.83
N GLN A 488 21.36 24.49 -11.15
CA GLN A 488 21.22 23.23 -11.87
C GLN A 488 22.50 22.90 -12.63
N LYS A 489 22.95 21.67 -12.53
CA LYS A 489 24.05 21.14 -13.34
C LYS A 489 23.47 20.52 -14.60
N VAL A 490 23.77 21.09 -15.75
CA VAL A 490 23.23 20.65 -17.04
C VAL A 490 24.36 20.35 -18.01
N SER A 491 24.29 19.22 -18.70
CA SER A 491 25.17 18.89 -19.80
C SER A 491 24.37 18.64 -21.08
N VAL A 492 24.88 19.02 -22.23
CA VAL A 492 24.27 18.77 -23.53
C VAL A 492 24.99 17.60 -24.18
N ASN A 493 24.25 16.53 -24.50
CA ASN A 493 24.77 15.34 -25.17
C ASN A 493 26.00 14.71 -24.46
N GLY A 494 26.04 14.73 -23.13
CA GLY A 494 27.17 14.21 -22.35
C GLY A 494 28.45 15.06 -22.42
N GLY A 495 28.34 16.29 -22.92
CA GLY A 495 29.44 17.27 -22.95
C GLY A 495 29.78 17.86 -21.59
N GLU A 496 30.55 18.95 -21.59
CA GLU A 496 30.97 19.64 -20.37
C GLU A 496 29.74 20.14 -19.58
N THR A 497 29.76 19.89 -18.26
CA THR A 497 28.69 20.30 -17.36
C THR A 497 28.74 21.81 -17.10
N GLN A 498 27.65 22.50 -17.39
CA GLN A 498 27.47 23.92 -17.09
C GLN A 498 26.51 24.12 -15.93
N LYS A 499 26.71 25.16 -15.15
CA LYS A 499 25.77 25.56 -14.09
C LYS A 499 24.77 26.56 -14.68
N LEU A 500 23.49 26.24 -14.54
CA LEU A 500 22.39 27.15 -14.85
C LEU A 500 21.69 27.57 -13.58
N ILE A 501 21.34 28.83 -13.52
CA ILE A 501 20.50 29.36 -12.47
C ILE A 501 19.05 29.03 -12.84
N ALA A 502 18.40 28.31 -11.95
CA ALA A 502 17.00 27.98 -12.06
C ALA A 502 16.23 28.53 -10.85
N TYR A 503 14.95 28.64 -10.99
CA TYR A 503 14.07 28.92 -9.86
C TYR A 503 13.24 27.68 -9.57
N ASN A 504 13.32 27.16 -8.35
CA ASN A 504 12.43 26.10 -7.91
C ASN A 504 11.11 26.72 -7.45
N ARG A 505 10.02 26.20 -7.98
CA ARG A 505 8.66 26.59 -7.61
C ARG A 505 7.81 25.32 -7.58
N GLY A 506 7.29 24.96 -6.42
CA GLY A 506 6.46 23.77 -6.28
C GLY A 506 7.15 22.47 -6.70
N GLY A 507 8.47 22.33 -6.45
CA GLY A 507 9.26 21.16 -6.87
C GLY A 507 9.74 21.20 -8.32
N PHE A 508 9.28 22.14 -9.14
CA PHE A 508 9.70 22.28 -10.55
C PHE A 508 10.81 23.32 -10.69
N ASN A 509 11.82 23.00 -11.50
CA ASN A 509 12.90 23.91 -11.81
C ASN A 509 12.59 24.68 -13.10
N TYR A 510 12.46 26.00 -12.99
CA TYR A 510 12.24 26.91 -14.11
C TYR A 510 13.58 27.53 -14.51
N ILE A 511 13.97 27.33 -15.75
CA ILE A 511 15.20 27.87 -16.33
C ILE A 511 14.81 29.01 -17.28
N LYS A 512 15.57 30.11 -17.27
CA LYS A 512 15.36 31.17 -18.25
C LYS A 512 15.53 30.61 -19.66
N ILE A 513 14.55 30.82 -20.51
CA ILE A 513 14.56 30.31 -21.89
C ILE A 513 15.80 30.83 -22.69
N ARG A 514 16.29 32.05 -22.38
CA ARG A 514 17.51 32.58 -22.98
C ARG A 514 18.76 31.84 -22.54
N ASP A 515 18.84 31.42 -21.29
CA ASP A 515 19.98 30.62 -20.79
C ASP A 515 19.98 29.25 -21.45
N LEU A 516 18.81 28.68 -21.69
CA LEU A 516 18.69 27.42 -22.44
C LEU A 516 19.10 27.60 -23.91
N ALA A 517 18.69 28.72 -24.57
CA ALA A 517 19.09 29.02 -25.92
C ALA A 517 20.61 29.23 -26.05
N LYS A 518 21.22 29.92 -25.08
CA LYS A 518 22.67 30.10 -24.97
C LYS A 518 23.40 28.77 -24.81
N LEU A 519 22.90 27.88 -23.95
CA LEU A 519 23.44 26.55 -23.72
C LEU A 519 23.40 25.67 -24.97
N LEU A 520 22.32 25.74 -25.73
CA LEU A 520 22.13 24.93 -26.94
C LEU A 520 22.73 25.53 -28.20
N ASN A 521 23.31 26.75 -28.11
CA ASN A 521 23.92 27.44 -29.25
C ASN A 521 25.07 26.63 -29.86
N GLY A 522 25.10 26.52 -31.18
CA GLY A 522 26.07 25.69 -31.90
C GLY A 522 25.73 24.21 -31.97
N THR A 523 24.63 23.76 -31.39
CA THR A 523 24.12 22.38 -31.51
C THR A 523 23.06 22.25 -32.59
N SER A 524 22.68 21.04 -32.94
CA SER A 524 21.55 20.78 -33.86
C SER A 524 20.21 21.23 -33.29
N SER A 525 20.11 21.49 -32.00
CA SER A 525 18.91 21.94 -31.29
C SER A 525 18.92 23.42 -30.93
N GLN A 526 19.85 24.20 -31.54
CA GLN A 526 19.93 25.61 -31.28
C GLN A 526 18.66 26.37 -31.67
N PHE A 527 18.36 27.44 -30.94
CA PHE A 527 17.28 28.37 -31.24
C PHE A 527 17.63 29.78 -30.74
N ASP A 528 16.99 30.78 -31.32
CA ASP A 528 17.04 32.15 -30.84
C ASP A 528 15.74 32.57 -30.17
N VAL A 529 15.79 33.54 -29.28
CA VAL A 529 14.64 34.04 -28.52
C VAL A 529 14.44 35.51 -28.84
N GLU A 530 13.41 35.82 -29.61
CA GLU A 530 13.01 37.17 -30.00
C GLU A 530 11.78 37.58 -29.17
N TYR A 531 11.69 38.86 -28.82
CA TYR A 531 10.53 39.40 -28.14
C TYR A 531 9.90 40.51 -29.02
N ASP A 532 8.62 40.35 -29.33
CA ASP A 532 7.84 41.36 -30.05
C ASP A 532 7.09 42.22 -29.02
N GLU A 533 7.62 43.42 -28.80
CA GLU A 533 7.07 44.39 -27.85
C GLU A 533 5.67 44.89 -28.25
N THR A 534 5.32 44.81 -29.51
CA THR A 534 4.03 45.37 -30.01
C THR A 534 2.84 44.49 -29.60
N VAL A 535 3.07 43.19 -29.46
CA VAL A 535 2.04 42.20 -29.10
C VAL A 535 2.39 41.43 -27.83
N GLY A 536 3.51 41.75 -27.15
CA GLY A 536 3.95 41.11 -25.92
C GLY A 536 4.29 39.63 -26.11
N LYS A 537 4.82 39.23 -27.28
CA LYS A 537 4.99 37.82 -27.66
C LYS A 537 6.46 37.43 -27.67
N ILE A 538 6.75 36.30 -27.00
CA ILE A 538 8.03 35.60 -27.15
C ILE A 538 7.97 34.72 -28.39
N ASN A 539 8.97 34.83 -29.27
CA ASN A 539 9.11 34.04 -30.46
C ASN A 539 10.38 33.18 -30.39
N ILE A 540 10.23 31.86 -30.51
CA ILE A 540 11.33 30.90 -30.52
C ILE A 540 11.63 30.55 -31.98
N VAL A 541 12.82 30.92 -32.44
CA VAL A 541 13.27 30.67 -33.81
C VAL A 541 14.21 29.49 -33.85
N THR A 542 13.68 28.33 -34.14
CA THR A 542 14.44 27.06 -34.17
C THR A 542 15.48 27.06 -35.31
N GLY A 543 16.65 26.48 -35.05
CA GLY A 543 17.76 26.43 -36.00
C GLY A 543 18.58 27.70 -36.13
N LYS A 544 18.11 28.84 -35.60
CA LYS A 544 18.85 30.09 -35.59
C LYS A 544 19.84 30.13 -34.43
N PRO A 545 21.12 30.54 -34.63
CA PRO A 545 22.04 30.77 -33.53
C PRO A 545 21.53 31.80 -32.55
N TYR A 546 21.77 31.57 -31.26
CA TYR A 546 21.37 32.51 -30.22
C TYR A 546 22.02 33.89 -30.39
N THR A 547 21.21 34.93 -30.30
CA THR A 547 21.64 36.32 -30.34
C THR A 547 21.62 36.91 -28.93
N ALA A 548 22.80 37.20 -28.38
CA ALA A 548 22.92 37.85 -27.08
C ALA A 548 22.31 39.27 -27.09
N ASN A 549 21.67 39.65 -25.99
CA ASN A 549 21.17 40.99 -25.78
C ASN A 549 21.65 41.57 -24.43
N GLU A 550 21.42 42.88 -24.25
CA GLU A 550 21.85 43.60 -23.05
C GLU A 550 21.22 43.14 -21.73
N ASN A 551 20.16 42.34 -21.79
CA ASN A 551 19.48 41.77 -20.63
C ASN A 551 20.01 40.36 -20.28
N ASP A 552 21.02 39.87 -20.98
CA ASP A 552 21.70 38.60 -20.68
C ASP A 552 22.72 38.78 -19.54
N THR A 553 22.24 39.24 -18.40
CA THR A 553 23.11 39.43 -17.23
C THR A 553 23.34 38.11 -16.52
N ASP A 554 24.57 37.83 -16.12
CA ASP A 554 24.97 36.66 -15.32
C ASP A 554 24.54 36.80 -13.84
N GLU A 555 23.93 37.94 -13.46
CA GLU A 555 23.50 38.21 -12.10
C GLU A 555 21.99 38.03 -11.94
N ILE A 556 21.63 37.27 -10.91
CA ILE A 556 20.24 37.17 -10.42
C ILE A 556 19.85 38.55 -9.89
N ALA A 557 18.88 39.19 -10.52
CA ALA A 557 18.20 40.30 -9.85
C ALA A 557 17.55 39.75 -8.56
N GLU A 558 17.89 40.33 -7.39
CA GLU A 558 17.18 40.03 -6.16
C GLU A 558 15.66 40.13 -6.42
N VAL A 559 14.96 39.00 -6.27
CA VAL A 559 13.50 38.99 -6.29
C VAL A 559 13.08 39.74 -5.03
N LYS A 560 12.71 40.99 -5.17
CA LYS A 560 12.04 41.72 -4.10
C LYS A 560 10.71 41.00 -3.87
N THR A 561 10.65 40.23 -2.78
CA THR A 561 9.38 39.78 -2.25
C THR A 561 8.56 41.02 -1.93
N ALA A 562 7.47 41.23 -2.66
CA ALA A 562 6.43 42.12 -2.21
C ALA A 562 5.88 41.54 -0.92
N GLY A 563 5.99 42.31 0.17
CA GLY A 563 5.59 41.89 1.51
C GLY A 563 4.09 41.74 1.66
#